data_b456d5b1509afe5e595cf06b6aa76cf2
#
_entry.id   b456d5b1509afe5e595cf06b6aa76cf2
#
_cell.length_a   1.000
_cell.length_b   1.000
_cell.length_c   1.000
_cell.angle_alpha   90.00
_cell.angle_beta   90.00
_cell.angle_gamma   90.00
#
_symmetry.space_group_name_H-M   'P 1'
#
loop_
_entity.id
_entity.type
_entity.pdbx_description
1 polymer ?
#
loop_
_entity_poly.entity_id
_entity_poly.type
_entity_poly.pdbx_seq_one_letter_code
_entity_poly.pdbx_strand_id
1 'polypeptide(L)'
;LSTSRTFQAMLNEYLPNKLLKEELLKRDYILQNCQKDDSWKGGKLIVPFKASAASSVRMGKLTQATDISEDLYVRGSIDDYREAWGSMIFNHRDLVDHSGRIVEDSFLKILPDTLEDFLDYMKMVVSIQLGTGPYFASATVDGTAGGVVIVDRIDRFSLSQKVTWKGDTQAAADYYVIAIDINLNSVTFSATRGGAAADVSAYTVADNARAYTDDADLVSYQSMRDAYLSAANGGSATLHGQTKLAYPFLQAVNIPGVSWTKSNILDKLFDGYTEVRKKARGRATKVLCDYTVGGAIMKAIENSGGGGPQRGNYQVSVKGKKASLYGWDEITLNTVKGEITIVMIQEWDPDIVVYHDPMSATFRSNGFFKKRKNPEGHEFFELRTEDGYQYIVDTCLFGEMEHTKPGNNGIVYGILPANFV
;
A
#
# COMPACT_ATOMS: atom_id res chain seq x y z
N LEU A 1 -9.74 39.20 16.56
CA LEU A 1 -10.01 37.86 15.99
C LEU A 1 -9.52 36.83 17.01
N SER A 2 -10.34 35.83 17.33
CA SER A 2 -9.90 34.75 18.21
C SER A 2 -8.75 33.99 17.55
N THR A 3 -7.81 33.47 18.33
CA THR A 3 -6.66 32.66 17.87
C THR A 3 -7.12 31.53 16.95
N SER A 4 -8.22 30.88 17.27
CA SER A 4 -8.85 29.81 16.48
C SER A 4 -9.25 30.24 15.06
N ARG A 5 -9.81 31.49 14.92
CA ARG A 5 -10.18 32.01 13.59
C ARG A 5 -8.96 32.32 12.73
N THR A 6 -7.88 32.80 13.35
CA THR A 6 -6.63 33.08 12.65
C THR A 6 -6.00 31.78 12.15
N PHE A 7 -5.96 30.74 13.00
CA PHE A 7 -5.45 29.42 12.62
C PHE A 7 -6.28 28.77 11.50
N GLN A 8 -7.63 28.85 11.57
CA GLN A 8 -8.51 28.37 10.50
C GLN A 8 -8.26 29.07 9.16
N ALA A 9 -8.03 30.40 9.19
CA ALA A 9 -7.72 31.15 7.96
C ALA A 9 -6.42 30.67 7.33
N MET A 10 -5.37 30.46 8.13
CA MET A 10 -4.10 29.91 7.65
C MET A 10 -4.22 28.49 7.11
N LEU A 11 -5.00 27.62 7.77
CA LEU A 11 -5.27 26.27 7.24
C LEU A 11 -5.96 26.29 5.86
N ASN A 12 -6.91 27.18 5.68
CA ASN A 12 -7.62 27.29 4.39
C ASN A 12 -6.71 27.83 3.28
N GLU A 13 -5.80 28.74 3.60
CA GLU A 13 -4.90 29.37 2.64
C GLU A 13 -3.72 28.48 2.29
N TYR A 14 -3.03 27.90 3.28
CA TYR A 14 -1.77 27.21 3.09
C TYR A 14 -1.90 25.67 3.04
N LEU A 15 -3.00 25.10 3.54
CA LEU A 15 -3.23 23.66 3.58
C LEU A 15 -4.61 23.25 2.99
N PRO A 16 -4.94 23.62 1.75
CA PRO A 16 -6.19 23.18 1.16
C PRO A 16 -6.17 21.66 0.87
N ASN A 17 -7.33 21.00 0.89
CA ASN A 17 -7.46 19.56 0.59
C ASN A 17 -6.87 19.17 -0.78
N LYS A 18 -6.89 20.11 -1.74
CA LYS A 18 -6.29 19.90 -3.06
C LYS A 18 -4.77 19.71 -2.99
N LEU A 19 -4.08 20.49 -2.17
CA LEU A 19 -2.63 20.36 -1.96
C LEU A 19 -2.29 18.99 -1.38
N LEU A 20 -2.99 18.56 -0.32
CA LEU A 20 -2.81 17.26 0.30
C LEU A 20 -2.99 16.11 -0.72
N LYS A 21 -4.05 16.20 -1.55
CA LYS A 21 -4.29 15.24 -2.63
C LYS A 21 -3.14 15.19 -3.62
N GLU A 22 -2.70 16.34 -4.12
CA GLU A 22 -1.64 16.43 -5.14
C GLU A 22 -0.31 15.91 -4.61
N GLU A 23 0.03 16.24 -3.36
CA GLU A 23 1.29 15.82 -2.75
C GLU A 23 1.30 14.31 -2.45
N LEU A 24 0.21 13.73 -1.91
CA LEU A 24 0.13 12.29 -1.70
C LEU A 24 0.17 11.51 -3.02
N LEU A 25 -0.55 11.99 -4.04
CA LEU A 25 -0.54 11.37 -5.37
C LEU A 25 0.84 11.37 -6.02
N LYS A 26 1.69 12.36 -5.72
CA LYS A 26 3.07 12.39 -6.19
C LYS A 26 3.95 11.37 -5.46
N ARG A 27 3.64 11.07 -4.21
CA ARG A 27 4.48 10.21 -3.34
C ARG A 27 4.12 8.74 -3.41
N ASP A 28 2.85 8.38 -3.62
CA ASP A 28 2.41 6.98 -3.72
C ASP A 28 2.30 6.51 -5.16
N TYR A 29 3.06 5.46 -5.51
CA TYR A 29 3.11 4.92 -6.87
C TYR A 29 1.77 4.35 -7.32
N ILE A 30 1.09 3.60 -6.45
CA ILE A 30 -0.17 2.93 -6.79
C ILE A 30 -1.24 3.98 -7.06
N LEU A 31 -1.40 4.93 -6.13
CA LEU A 31 -2.35 6.02 -6.28
C LEU A 31 -2.02 6.93 -7.47
N GLN A 32 -0.74 7.14 -7.80
CA GLN A 32 -0.36 7.93 -8.95
C GLN A 32 -0.77 7.27 -10.27
N ASN A 33 -0.57 5.96 -10.39
CA ASN A 33 -0.67 5.23 -11.66
C ASN A 33 -1.98 4.47 -11.85
N CYS A 34 -2.82 4.27 -10.82
CA CYS A 34 -4.16 3.71 -10.98
C CYS A 34 -5.13 4.73 -11.58
N GLN A 35 -6.23 4.24 -12.13
CA GLN A 35 -7.35 5.08 -12.49
C GLN A 35 -8.00 5.65 -11.21
N LYS A 36 -8.52 6.87 -11.29
CA LYS A 36 -9.16 7.57 -10.17
C LYS A 36 -10.56 8.00 -10.55
N ASP A 37 -11.51 7.78 -9.65
CA ASP A 37 -12.88 8.24 -9.81
C ASP A 37 -13.40 8.80 -8.48
N ASP A 38 -13.58 10.10 -8.44
CA ASP A 38 -14.04 10.84 -7.26
C ASP A 38 -15.58 10.99 -7.22
N SER A 39 -16.31 10.24 -8.07
CA SER A 39 -17.77 10.36 -8.21
C SER A 39 -18.55 9.53 -7.20
N TRP A 40 -17.91 8.68 -6.42
CA TRP A 40 -18.57 7.80 -5.45
C TRP A 40 -19.11 8.61 -4.26
N LYS A 41 -20.41 8.61 -4.08
CA LYS A 41 -21.10 9.41 -3.04
C LYS A 41 -21.32 8.67 -1.71
N GLY A 42 -20.65 7.53 -1.52
CA GLY A 42 -20.87 6.62 -0.40
C GLY A 42 -22.00 5.62 -0.65
N GLY A 43 -22.13 4.65 0.23
CA GLY A 43 -23.04 3.54 0.08
C GLY A 43 -22.54 2.47 -0.88
N LYS A 44 -23.38 1.49 -1.17
CA LYS A 44 -23.03 0.32 -1.96
C LYS A 44 -22.65 0.65 -3.40
N LEU A 45 -21.41 0.38 -3.79
CA LEU A 45 -20.92 0.47 -5.17
C LEU A 45 -21.04 -0.89 -5.85
N ILE A 46 -21.70 -0.95 -7.00
CA ILE A 46 -21.81 -2.17 -7.80
C ILE A 46 -20.63 -2.21 -8.78
N VAL A 47 -19.85 -3.27 -8.72
CA VAL A 47 -18.70 -3.52 -9.60
C VAL A 47 -19.06 -4.61 -10.61
N PRO A 48 -19.19 -4.28 -11.90
CA PRO A 48 -19.48 -5.26 -12.93
C PRO A 48 -18.20 -6.02 -13.31
N PHE A 49 -18.18 -7.32 -13.10
CA PHE A 49 -17.10 -8.20 -13.56
C PHE A 49 -17.52 -8.96 -14.80
N LYS A 50 -16.63 -9.03 -15.78
CA LYS A 50 -16.80 -9.93 -16.92
C LYS A 50 -16.52 -11.36 -16.46
N ALA A 51 -17.54 -12.21 -16.44
CA ALA A 51 -17.42 -13.60 -16.01
C ALA A 51 -17.04 -14.55 -17.17
N SER A 52 -17.53 -14.26 -18.38
CA SER A 52 -17.20 -15.01 -19.60
C SER A 52 -17.07 -14.08 -20.80
N ALA A 53 -16.41 -14.53 -21.84
CA ALA A 53 -16.39 -13.84 -23.14
C ALA A 53 -17.36 -14.50 -24.10
N ALA A 54 -18.08 -13.69 -24.88
CA ALA A 54 -18.90 -14.19 -25.96
C ALA A 54 -18.04 -14.97 -26.97
N SER A 55 -18.45 -16.18 -27.29
CA SER A 55 -17.83 -17.02 -28.31
C SER A 55 -18.60 -16.87 -29.62
N SER A 56 -18.45 -15.70 -30.26
CA SER A 56 -19.17 -15.38 -31.51
C SER A 56 -18.38 -15.67 -32.78
N VAL A 57 -17.10 -16.02 -32.66
CA VAL A 57 -16.23 -16.29 -33.82
C VAL A 57 -16.25 -17.78 -34.13
N ARG A 58 -16.63 -18.13 -35.36
CA ARG A 58 -16.69 -19.50 -35.87
C ARG A 58 -15.95 -19.62 -37.19
N MET A 59 -15.35 -20.77 -37.37
CA MET A 59 -14.78 -21.19 -38.67
C MET A 59 -15.80 -22.08 -39.36
N GLY A 60 -16.26 -21.66 -40.54
CA GLY A 60 -17.23 -22.44 -41.35
C GLY A 60 -18.45 -21.63 -41.78
N LYS A 61 -19.42 -22.31 -42.47
CA LYS A 61 -20.65 -21.65 -42.90
C LYS A 61 -21.56 -21.35 -41.69
N LEU A 62 -22.06 -20.14 -41.61
CA LEU A 62 -23.05 -19.73 -40.62
C LEU A 62 -24.38 -20.37 -40.91
N THR A 63 -24.74 -21.47 -40.23
CA THR A 63 -25.96 -22.21 -40.45
C THR A 63 -27.07 -21.90 -39.45
N GLN A 64 -26.76 -21.47 -38.25
CA GLN A 64 -27.74 -21.03 -37.24
C GLN A 64 -27.15 -20.08 -36.19
N ALA A 65 -27.94 -19.09 -35.71
CA ALA A 65 -27.55 -18.13 -34.68
C ALA A 65 -27.64 -18.67 -33.24
N THR A 66 -28.06 -19.91 -33.04
CA THR A 66 -28.43 -20.50 -31.75
C THR A 66 -27.27 -20.84 -30.83
N ASP A 67 -26.02 -20.78 -31.29
CA ASP A 67 -24.84 -21.14 -30.47
C ASP A 67 -23.93 -19.97 -30.14
N ILE A 68 -24.42 -18.75 -30.11
CA ILE A 68 -23.69 -17.60 -29.69
C ILE A 68 -23.76 -17.55 -28.15
N SER A 69 -22.63 -17.71 -27.47
CA SER A 69 -22.55 -17.46 -26.03
C SER A 69 -22.51 -15.96 -25.79
N GLU A 70 -23.38 -15.46 -24.97
CA GLU A 70 -23.41 -14.06 -24.56
C GLU A 70 -22.27 -13.74 -23.58
N ASP A 71 -21.82 -12.49 -23.55
CA ASP A 71 -20.96 -11.99 -22.49
C ASP A 71 -21.73 -12.05 -21.18
N LEU A 72 -21.23 -12.81 -20.22
CA LEU A 72 -21.81 -12.87 -18.89
C LEU A 72 -21.09 -11.87 -17.97
N TYR A 73 -21.84 -10.99 -17.35
CA TYR A 73 -21.37 -10.09 -16.33
C TYR A 73 -21.91 -10.50 -14.97
N VAL A 74 -21.02 -10.55 -13.97
CA VAL A 74 -21.38 -10.79 -12.58
C VAL A 74 -21.21 -9.49 -11.81
N ARG A 75 -22.12 -9.23 -10.89
CA ARG A 75 -22.12 -8.01 -10.08
C ARG A 75 -21.46 -8.30 -8.74
N GLY A 76 -20.28 -7.75 -8.53
CA GLY A 76 -19.70 -7.58 -7.20
C GLY A 76 -20.22 -6.32 -6.55
N SER A 77 -19.91 -6.15 -5.28
CA SER A 77 -20.20 -4.92 -4.54
C SER A 77 -19.08 -4.55 -3.59
N ILE A 78 -18.89 -3.26 -3.47
CA ILE A 78 -18.14 -2.64 -2.37
C ILE A 78 -19.22 -1.99 -1.51
N ASP A 79 -19.38 -2.48 -0.28
CA ASP A 79 -20.52 -2.07 0.55
C ASP A 79 -20.29 -0.72 1.21
N ASP A 80 -19.01 -0.36 1.50
CA ASP A 80 -18.64 0.94 2.04
C ASP A 80 -17.21 1.31 1.63
N TYR A 81 -16.90 2.62 1.65
CA TYR A 81 -15.52 3.08 1.48
C TYR A 81 -14.71 2.86 2.76
N ARG A 82 -13.39 2.70 2.59
CA ARG A 82 -12.44 2.63 3.68
C ARG A 82 -11.85 4.00 3.95
N GLU A 83 -11.35 4.17 5.15
CA GLU A 83 -10.84 5.44 5.64
C GLU A 83 -9.44 5.26 6.22
N ALA A 84 -8.46 5.98 5.67
CA ALA A 84 -7.16 6.11 6.29
C ALA A 84 -7.05 7.49 6.95
N TRP A 85 -7.01 7.51 8.27
CA TRP A 85 -6.90 8.73 9.05
C TRP A 85 -5.45 9.05 9.38
N GLY A 86 -5.14 10.33 9.38
CA GLY A 86 -3.88 10.84 9.88
C GLY A 86 -4.04 12.24 10.45
N SER A 87 -3.20 12.59 11.42
CA SER A 87 -3.29 13.86 12.16
C SER A 87 -1.99 14.63 12.07
N MET A 88 -2.10 15.93 11.76
CA MET A 88 -1.01 16.90 11.91
C MET A 88 -1.21 17.63 13.21
N ILE A 89 -0.15 17.74 14.02
CA ILE A 89 -0.19 18.34 15.34
C ILE A 89 0.66 19.61 15.34
N PHE A 90 0.05 20.73 15.72
CA PHE A 90 0.71 22.01 15.87
C PHE A 90 0.63 22.48 17.33
N ASN A 91 1.78 22.66 17.97
CA ASN A 91 1.82 23.17 19.34
C ASN A 91 1.54 24.67 19.33
N HIS A 92 0.62 25.09 20.16
CA HIS A 92 0.29 26.52 20.29
C HIS A 92 1.52 27.38 20.61
N ARG A 93 2.40 26.90 21.48
CA ARG A 93 3.62 27.59 21.89
C ARG A 93 4.53 27.93 20.70
N ASP A 94 4.58 27.06 19.69
CA ASP A 94 5.45 27.24 18.53
C ASP A 94 4.82 28.18 17.49
N LEU A 95 3.51 28.42 17.60
CA LEU A 95 2.74 29.25 16.66
C LEU A 95 2.59 30.70 17.13
N VAL A 96 2.83 31.00 18.40
CA VAL A 96 2.54 32.32 18.97
C VAL A 96 3.79 33.19 19.11
N ASP A 97 3.57 34.53 19.04
CA ASP A 97 4.58 35.53 19.37
C ASP A 97 4.64 35.80 20.88
N HIS A 98 5.49 36.74 21.28
CA HIS A 98 5.62 37.19 22.65
C HIS A 98 4.33 37.79 23.28
N SER A 99 3.36 38.13 22.44
CA SER A 99 2.06 38.67 22.87
C SER A 99 0.98 37.58 22.98
N GLY A 100 1.33 36.29 22.70
CA GLY A 100 0.40 35.17 22.72
C GLY A 100 -0.55 35.10 21.51
N ARG A 101 -0.21 35.80 20.42
CA ARG A 101 -0.98 35.79 19.18
C ARG A 101 -0.34 34.81 18.17
N ILE A 102 -1.18 34.05 17.49
CA ILE A 102 -0.72 33.18 16.39
C ILE A 102 -0.19 34.07 15.26
N VAL A 103 1.03 33.78 14.80
CA VAL A 103 1.75 34.51 13.76
C VAL A 103 1.92 33.62 12.56
N GLU A 104 1.62 34.18 11.39
CA GLU A 104 1.73 33.51 10.10
C GLU A 104 3.14 32.99 9.80
N ASP A 105 4.16 33.80 10.08
CA ASP A 105 5.57 33.43 9.86
C ASP A 105 5.99 32.19 10.67
N SER A 106 5.47 32.04 11.90
CA SER A 106 5.73 30.86 12.72
C SER A 106 5.05 29.64 12.17
N PHE A 107 3.80 29.76 11.72
CA PHE A 107 3.07 28.68 11.05
C PHE A 107 3.78 28.22 9.77
N LEU A 108 4.20 29.16 8.91
CA LEU A 108 4.89 28.86 7.65
C LEU A 108 6.26 28.19 7.86
N LYS A 109 6.92 28.42 9.00
CA LYS A 109 8.18 27.74 9.33
C LYS A 109 7.99 26.26 9.73
N ILE A 110 6.88 25.97 10.43
CA ILE A 110 6.61 24.64 10.97
C ILE A 110 5.85 23.76 9.96
N LEU A 111 5.01 24.37 9.14
CA LEU A 111 4.14 23.68 8.21
C LEU A 111 4.87 22.70 7.27
N PRO A 112 6.02 23.04 6.64
CA PRO A 112 6.69 22.13 5.72
C PRO A 112 7.10 20.82 6.38
N ASP A 113 7.75 20.89 7.55
CA ASP A 113 8.23 19.70 8.27
C ASP A 113 7.06 18.84 8.76
N THR A 114 6.03 19.48 9.37
CA THR A 114 4.82 18.76 9.83
C THR A 114 4.06 18.11 8.67
N LEU A 115 4.00 18.79 7.52
CA LEU A 115 3.34 18.27 6.32
C LEU A 115 4.14 17.12 5.70
N GLU A 116 5.46 17.21 5.66
CA GLU A 116 6.34 16.17 5.14
C GLU A 116 6.23 14.91 5.96
N ASP A 117 6.37 14.98 7.27
CA ASP A 117 6.22 13.85 8.20
C ASP A 117 4.85 13.19 8.06
N PHE A 118 3.78 14.01 8.01
CA PHE A 118 2.43 13.52 7.82
C PHE A 118 2.25 12.77 6.49
N LEU A 119 2.71 13.36 5.38
CA LEU A 119 2.56 12.76 4.06
C LEU A 119 3.38 11.49 3.89
N ASP A 120 4.58 11.43 4.48
CA ASP A 120 5.42 10.24 4.45
C ASP A 120 4.79 9.08 5.23
N TYR A 121 4.23 9.37 6.40
CA TYR A 121 3.51 8.37 7.18
C TYR A 121 2.22 7.91 6.47
N MET A 122 1.42 8.82 5.94
CA MET A 122 0.21 8.48 5.17
C MET A 122 0.55 7.65 3.92
N LYS A 123 1.59 8.03 3.19
CA LYS A 123 2.11 7.28 2.05
C LYS A 123 2.47 5.85 2.46
N MET A 124 3.25 5.71 3.54
CA MET A 124 3.68 4.40 4.02
C MET A 124 2.47 3.50 4.32
N VAL A 125 1.52 3.97 5.12
CA VAL A 125 0.34 3.20 5.51
C VAL A 125 -0.52 2.84 4.28
N VAL A 126 -0.79 3.80 3.42
CA VAL A 126 -1.64 3.61 2.23
C VAL A 126 -0.96 2.67 1.22
N SER A 127 0.33 2.85 0.95
CA SER A 127 1.08 2.00 0.01
C SER A 127 1.14 0.54 0.48
N ILE A 128 1.35 0.30 1.77
CA ILE A 128 1.30 -1.03 2.37
C ILE A 128 -0.09 -1.64 2.19
N GLN A 129 -1.13 -0.94 2.61
CA GLN A 129 -2.49 -1.45 2.57
C GLN A 129 -2.99 -1.73 1.14
N LEU A 130 -2.69 -0.87 0.19
CA LEU A 130 -3.07 -1.06 -1.21
C LEU A 130 -2.24 -2.16 -1.90
N GLY A 131 -0.99 -2.34 -1.50
CA GLY A 131 -0.06 -3.28 -2.13
C GLY A 131 -0.07 -4.66 -1.48
N THR A 132 0.46 -4.74 -0.27
CA THR A 132 0.85 -6.00 0.37
C THR A 132 -0.17 -6.54 1.37
N GLY A 133 -1.03 -5.71 1.91
CA GLY A 133 -2.10 -6.13 2.80
C GLY A 133 -2.22 -5.27 4.06
N PRO A 134 -3.10 -5.65 4.99
CA PRO A 134 -3.42 -4.82 6.15
C PRO A 134 -2.33 -4.80 7.24
N TYR A 135 -1.43 -5.78 7.23
CA TYR A 135 -0.40 -5.85 8.27
C TYR A 135 0.81 -4.99 7.95
N PHE A 136 1.40 -4.51 8.99
CA PHE A 136 2.43 -3.48 9.00
C PHE A 136 3.83 -4.08 9.17
N ALA A 137 3.94 -5.11 10.01
CA ALA A 137 5.14 -5.91 10.21
C ALA A 137 4.76 -7.27 10.81
N SER A 138 5.69 -8.24 10.69
CA SER A 138 5.55 -9.58 11.28
C SER A 138 6.63 -9.80 12.34
N ALA A 139 6.29 -10.56 13.39
CA ALA A 139 7.27 -10.99 14.37
C ALA A 139 8.21 -12.02 13.73
N THR A 140 9.52 -11.82 13.87
CA THR A 140 10.55 -12.77 13.44
C THR A 140 11.13 -13.58 14.60
N VAL A 141 10.91 -13.12 15.84
CA VAL A 141 11.18 -13.82 17.09
C VAL A 141 10.01 -13.60 18.02
N ASP A 142 9.71 -14.59 18.84
CA ASP A 142 8.59 -14.54 19.81
C ASP A 142 8.72 -13.31 20.72
N GLY A 143 7.58 -12.71 21.02
CA GLY A 143 7.48 -11.61 21.97
C GLY A 143 7.93 -12.01 23.37
N THR A 144 8.34 -11.03 24.17
CA THR A 144 8.85 -11.25 25.52
C THR A 144 7.95 -10.62 26.60
N ALA A 145 8.07 -11.11 27.83
CA ALA A 145 7.44 -10.50 29.00
C ALA A 145 7.98 -9.08 29.28
N GLY A 146 9.16 -8.72 28.74
CA GLY A 146 9.72 -7.37 28.78
C GLY A 146 9.22 -6.43 27.70
N GLY A 147 8.19 -6.82 26.96
CA GLY A 147 7.55 -5.98 25.93
C GLY A 147 8.31 -5.90 24.60
N VAL A 148 9.36 -6.69 24.40
CA VAL A 148 10.21 -6.63 23.21
C VAL A 148 9.76 -7.64 22.19
N VAL A 149 9.61 -7.20 20.91
CA VAL A 149 9.38 -8.05 19.74
C VAL A 149 10.44 -7.70 18.69
N ILE A 150 11.05 -8.72 18.08
CA ILE A 150 11.92 -8.54 16.91
C ILE A 150 11.06 -8.70 15.66
N VAL A 151 11.13 -7.70 14.78
CA VAL A 151 10.26 -7.58 13.61
C VAL A 151 11.04 -7.64 12.30
N ASP A 152 10.34 -7.96 11.22
CA ASP A 152 10.90 -7.97 9.87
C ASP A 152 11.08 -6.56 9.28
N ARG A 153 10.25 -5.58 9.69
CA ARG A 153 10.20 -4.22 9.15
C ARG A 153 10.21 -3.18 10.26
N ILE A 154 11.40 -2.94 10.81
CA ILE A 154 11.61 -1.94 11.87
C ILE A 154 11.40 -0.50 11.37
N ASP A 155 11.63 -0.26 10.08
CA ASP A 155 11.51 1.03 9.41
C ASP A 155 10.09 1.61 9.42
N ARG A 156 9.09 0.79 9.74
CA ARG A 156 7.68 1.18 9.77
C ARG A 156 7.19 1.68 11.14
N PHE A 157 8.02 1.56 12.18
CA PHE A 157 7.63 1.95 13.54
C PHE A 157 8.13 3.33 13.91
N SER A 158 7.30 4.07 14.66
CA SER A 158 7.63 5.38 15.23
C SER A 158 7.33 5.41 16.73
N LEU A 159 8.08 6.20 17.49
CA LEU A 159 7.85 6.36 18.93
C LEU A 159 6.44 6.91 19.19
N SER A 160 5.79 6.41 20.24
CA SER A 160 4.43 6.73 20.65
C SER A 160 3.32 6.33 19.66
N GLN A 161 3.68 5.62 18.59
CA GLN A 161 2.72 5.07 17.63
C GLN A 161 1.86 4.00 18.31
N LYS A 162 0.55 4.04 18.05
CA LYS A 162 -0.38 2.96 18.42
C LYS A 162 -0.36 1.88 17.36
N VAL A 163 -0.25 0.63 17.77
CA VAL A 163 -0.20 -0.57 16.90
C VAL A 163 -1.07 -1.63 17.50
N THR A 164 -1.81 -2.34 16.67
CA THR A 164 -2.58 -3.51 17.08
C THR A 164 -1.79 -4.78 16.75
N TRP A 165 -1.45 -5.59 17.74
CA TRP A 165 -0.87 -6.93 17.53
C TRP A 165 -1.96 -7.98 17.48
N LYS A 166 -1.83 -8.94 16.56
CA LYS A 166 -2.76 -10.05 16.38
C LYS A 166 -2.02 -11.27 15.85
N GLY A 167 -2.37 -12.46 16.36
CA GLY A 167 -1.96 -13.75 15.82
C GLY A 167 -3.10 -14.45 15.12
N ASP A 168 -2.85 -15.63 14.55
CA ASP A 168 -3.90 -16.47 13.97
C ASP A 168 -4.88 -16.97 15.04
N THR A 169 -4.37 -17.29 16.23
CA THR A 169 -5.15 -17.74 17.39
C THR A 169 -5.22 -16.70 18.50
N GLN A 170 -4.22 -15.83 18.60
CA GLN A 170 -4.17 -14.76 19.60
C GLN A 170 -5.05 -13.58 19.19
N ALA A 171 -5.91 -13.16 20.12
CA ALA A 171 -6.78 -12.00 19.91
C ALA A 171 -5.99 -10.70 19.71
N ALA A 172 -6.57 -9.78 18.97
CA ALA A 172 -6.01 -8.46 18.75
C ALA A 172 -5.92 -7.67 20.07
N ALA A 173 -4.80 -6.99 20.29
CA ALA A 173 -4.63 -6.05 21.39
C ALA A 173 -3.75 -4.88 20.99
N ASP A 174 -4.07 -3.72 21.54
CA ASP A 174 -3.43 -2.44 21.22
C ASP A 174 -2.26 -2.16 22.15
N TYR A 175 -1.18 -1.68 21.55
CA TYR A 175 0.03 -1.28 22.24
C TYR A 175 0.58 0.02 21.68
N TYR A 176 1.43 0.68 22.47
CA TYR A 176 2.17 1.87 22.09
C TYR A 176 3.65 1.56 22.01
N VAL A 177 4.30 2.04 20.97
CA VAL A 177 5.75 1.93 20.81
C VAL A 177 6.45 2.86 21.79
N ILE A 178 7.31 2.32 22.67
CA ILE A 178 8.05 3.10 23.67
C ILE A 178 9.55 3.14 23.40
N ALA A 179 10.12 2.15 22.70
CA ALA A 179 11.50 2.16 22.27
C ALA A 179 11.69 1.38 20.96
N ILE A 180 12.67 1.79 20.17
CA ILE A 180 13.04 1.16 18.88
C ILE A 180 14.56 0.99 18.87
N ASP A 181 15.03 -0.23 18.61
CA ASP A 181 16.45 -0.52 18.36
C ASP A 181 16.61 -1.02 16.92
N ILE A 182 17.12 -0.14 16.07
CA ILE A 182 17.31 -0.39 14.65
C ILE A 182 18.35 -1.50 14.40
N ASN A 183 19.36 -1.62 15.26
CA ASN A 183 20.43 -2.60 15.08
C ASN A 183 19.96 -4.03 15.38
N LEU A 184 19.05 -4.18 16.33
CA LEU A 184 18.47 -5.47 16.71
C LEU A 184 17.13 -5.75 16.00
N ASN A 185 16.63 -4.84 15.17
CA ASN A 185 15.29 -4.88 14.60
C ASN A 185 14.21 -5.10 15.67
N SER A 186 14.40 -4.51 16.85
CA SER A 186 13.51 -4.74 17.98
C SER A 186 12.71 -3.52 18.37
N VAL A 187 11.44 -3.75 18.72
CA VAL A 187 10.48 -2.73 19.18
C VAL A 187 10.01 -3.12 20.57
N THR A 188 9.98 -2.14 21.47
CA THR A 188 9.43 -2.33 22.81
C THR A 188 8.07 -1.67 22.92
N PHE A 189 7.13 -2.40 23.47
CA PHE A 189 5.72 -2.00 23.54
C PHE A 189 5.24 -1.78 24.98
N SER A 190 4.27 -0.87 25.12
CA SER A 190 3.55 -0.60 26.37
C SER A 190 2.04 -0.63 26.11
N ALA A 191 1.26 -1.07 27.12
CA ALA A 191 -0.20 -1.04 27.05
C ALA A 191 -0.78 0.39 27.11
N THR A 192 0.00 1.36 27.59
CA THR A 192 -0.42 2.77 27.68
C THR A 192 0.65 3.67 27.12
N ARG A 193 0.25 4.81 26.56
CA ARG A 193 1.17 5.79 25.98
C ARG A 193 2.18 6.28 27.04
N GLY A 194 3.47 6.06 26.81
CA GLY A 194 4.54 6.41 27.75
C GLY A 194 4.58 5.58 29.05
N GLY A 195 3.84 4.47 29.12
CA GLY A 195 3.82 3.56 30.25
C GLY A 195 5.01 2.61 30.31
N ALA A 196 5.00 1.71 31.32
CA ALA A 196 5.98 0.63 31.43
C ALA A 196 5.80 -0.39 30.29
N ALA A 197 6.87 -1.16 30.00
CA ALA A 197 6.84 -2.23 29.02
C ALA A 197 5.75 -3.26 29.37
N ALA A 198 4.96 -3.66 28.38
CA ALA A 198 3.87 -4.62 28.53
C ALA A 198 4.37 -6.04 28.18
N ASP A 199 3.72 -7.05 28.76
CA ASP A 199 3.96 -8.45 28.35
C ASP A 199 3.36 -8.72 26.98
N VAL A 200 4.19 -9.05 26.01
CA VAL A 200 3.81 -9.40 24.63
C VAL A 200 4.22 -10.83 24.26
N SER A 201 4.54 -11.67 25.25
CA SER A 201 4.98 -13.06 25.05
C SER A 201 3.92 -13.96 24.40
N ALA A 202 2.65 -13.53 24.39
CA ALA A 202 1.57 -14.24 23.70
C ALA A 202 1.68 -14.16 22.16
N TYR A 203 2.42 -13.19 21.63
CA TYR A 203 2.59 -13.00 20.18
C TYR A 203 3.82 -13.73 19.70
N THR A 204 3.61 -14.89 19.07
CA THR A 204 4.68 -15.79 18.66
C THR A 204 4.78 -15.90 17.15
N VAL A 205 5.96 -16.24 16.65
CA VAL A 205 6.19 -16.53 15.22
C VAL A 205 5.35 -17.71 14.75
N ALA A 206 5.19 -18.71 15.60
CA ALA A 206 4.38 -19.90 15.31
C ALA A 206 2.89 -19.57 15.13
N ASP A 207 2.39 -18.49 15.75
CA ASP A 207 1.02 -17.99 15.63
C ASP A 207 0.89 -16.91 14.52
N ASN A 208 1.88 -16.74 13.65
CA ASN A 208 1.91 -15.69 12.64
C ASN A 208 1.60 -14.29 13.20
N ALA A 209 2.18 -13.97 14.35
CA ALA A 209 1.92 -12.71 15.02
C ALA A 209 2.34 -11.51 14.13
N ARG A 210 1.38 -10.61 13.88
CA ARG A 210 1.52 -9.47 13.00
C ARG A 210 1.07 -8.19 13.68
N ALA A 211 1.77 -7.12 13.37
CA ALA A 211 1.39 -5.77 13.75
C ALA A 211 0.56 -5.11 12.67
N TYR A 212 -0.47 -4.42 13.07
CA TYR A 212 -1.36 -3.64 12.22
C TYR A 212 -1.32 -2.17 12.66
N THR A 213 -1.52 -1.24 11.75
CA THR A 213 -1.91 0.12 12.15
C THR A 213 -3.25 0.04 12.88
N ASP A 214 -3.51 1.00 13.76
CA ASP A 214 -4.73 1.04 14.56
C ASP A 214 -5.98 0.70 13.73
N ASP A 215 -6.75 -0.31 14.15
CA ASP A 215 -7.95 -0.85 13.49
C ASP A 215 -7.79 -1.43 12.07
N ALA A 216 -6.58 -1.45 11.48
CA ALA A 216 -6.39 -1.96 10.12
C ALA A 216 -6.60 -3.48 9.99
N ASP A 217 -6.62 -4.21 11.08
CA ASP A 217 -6.96 -5.65 11.11
C ASP A 217 -8.45 -5.89 10.81
N LEU A 218 -9.31 -4.89 11.05
CA LEU A 218 -10.76 -4.93 10.83
C LEU A 218 -11.18 -4.18 9.58
N VAL A 219 -10.53 -3.03 9.30
CA VAL A 219 -10.95 -2.08 8.27
C VAL A 219 -9.75 -1.65 7.44
N SER A 220 -9.42 -2.40 6.40
CA SER A 220 -8.34 -2.08 5.47
C SER A 220 -8.83 -1.94 4.03
N TYR A 221 -8.05 -1.28 3.19
CA TYR A 221 -8.28 -1.27 1.74
C TYR A 221 -8.14 -2.68 1.15
N GLN A 222 -8.84 -2.93 0.04
CA GLN A 222 -8.64 -4.16 -0.74
C GLN A 222 -7.25 -4.12 -1.38
N SER A 223 -6.31 -4.90 -0.86
CA SER A 223 -4.94 -4.93 -1.35
C SER A 223 -4.80 -5.65 -2.69
N MET A 224 -3.72 -5.36 -3.42
CA MET A 224 -3.35 -6.13 -4.61
C MET A 224 -3.03 -7.59 -4.25
N ARG A 225 -2.40 -7.82 -3.08
CA ARG A 225 -2.14 -9.17 -2.58
C ARG A 225 -3.44 -9.96 -2.43
N ASP A 226 -4.43 -9.42 -1.73
CA ASP A 226 -5.71 -10.08 -1.52
C ASP A 226 -6.51 -10.23 -2.80
N ALA A 227 -6.44 -9.24 -3.69
CA ALA A 227 -7.13 -9.30 -4.98
C ALA A 227 -6.56 -10.37 -5.91
N TYR A 228 -5.22 -10.54 -5.96
CA TYR A 228 -4.54 -11.37 -6.95
C TYR A 228 -4.13 -12.74 -6.43
N LEU A 229 -3.82 -12.88 -5.13
CA LEU A 229 -3.45 -14.15 -4.54
C LEU A 229 -4.68 -15.01 -4.31
N SER A 230 -4.59 -16.31 -4.63
CA SER A 230 -5.68 -17.26 -4.37
C SER A 230 -5.77 -17.60 -2.87
N ALA A 231 -6.94 -18.04 -2.44
CA ALA A 231 -7.15 -18.48 -1.04
C ALA A 231 -6.22 -19.65 -0.65
N ALA A 232 -5.93 -20.56 -1.58
CA ALA A 232 -5.01 -21.68 -1.33
C ALA A 232 -3.56 -21.23 -1.05
N ASN A 233 -3.20 -20.00 -1.42
CA ASN A 233 -1.87 -19.42 -1.27
C ASN A 233 -1.84 -18.27 -0.24
N GLY A 234 -2.87 -18.15 0.59
CA GLY A 234 -2.95 -17.16 1.66
C GLY A 234 -3.61 -15.83 1.28
N GLY A 235 -4.24 -15.75 0.09
CA GLY A 235 -5.04 -14.58 -0.29
C GLY A 235 -6.52 -14.71 0.08
N SER A 236 -7.33 -13.72 -0.29
CA SER A 236 -8.78 -13.77 -0.09
C SER A 236 -9.47 -14.76 -1.05
N ALA A 237 -10.46 -15.49 -0.55
CA ALA A 237 -11.31 -16.36 -1.38
C ALA A 237 -12.31 -15.58 -2.23
N THR A 238 -12.63 -14.37 -1.79
CA THR A 238 -13.61 -13.50 -2.46
C THR A 238 -12.97 -12.19 -2.90
N LEU A 239 -13.54 -11.56 -3.90
CA LEU A 239 -13.22 -10.22 -4.35
C LEU A 239 -14.53 -9.45 -4.56
N HIS A 240 -14.70 -8.35 -3.84
CA HIS A 240 -15.92 -7.53 -3.87
C HIS A 240 -17.21 -8.39 -3.74
N GLY A 241 -17.19 -9.34 -2.79
CA GLY A 241 -18.31 -10.25 -2.52
C GLY A 241 -18.45 -11.42 -3.51
N GLN A 242 -17.62 -11.51 -4.55
CA GLN A 242 -17.67 -12.62 -5.51
C GLN A 242 -16.58 -13.65 -5.24
N THR A 243 -16.92 -14.94 -5.31
CA THR A 243 -15.94 -16.03 -5.15
C THR A 243 -15.00 -16.08 -6.34
N LYS A 244 -13.71 -15.86 -6.13
CA LYS A 244 -12.70 -15.82 -7.21
C LYS A 244 -12.63 -17.12 -7.99
N LEU A 245 -12.74 -18.27 -7.32
CA LEU A 245 -12.64 -19.58 -7.96
C LEU A 245 -13.79 -19.85 -8.96
N ALA A 246 -14.96 -19.23 -8.76
CA ALA A 246 -16.12 -19.41 -9.62
C ALA A 246 -15.93 -18.77 -11.02
N TYR A 247 -15.06 -17.75 -11.12
CA TYR A 247 -14.93 -16.95 -12.32
C TYR A 247 -13.46 -16.81 -12.75
N PRO A 248 -13.06 -17.39 -13.91
CA PRO A 248 -11.66 -17.33 -14.38
C PRO A 248 -11.11 -15.91 -14.55
N PHE A 249 -11.96 -14.91 -14.83
CA PHE A 249 -11.55 -13.51 -14.99
C PHE A 249 -11.21 -12.82 -13.67
N LEU A 250 -11.65 -13.38 -12.54
CA LEU A 250 -11.31 -12.89 -11.19
C LEU A 250 -10.02 -13.52 -10.65
N GLN A 251 -9.46 -14.50 -11.36
CA GLN A 251 -8.25 -15.20 -10.94
C GLN A 251 -7.03 -14.62 -11.65
N ALA A 252 -6.11 -14.04 -10.88
CA ALA A 252 -4.78 -13.70 -11.36
C ALA A 252 -3.88 -14.95 -11.41
N VAL A 253 -2.79 -14.86 -12.18
CA VAL A 253 -1.81 -15.95 -12.25
C VAL A 253 -0.98 -15.97 -10.97
N ASN A 254 -1.00 -17.09 -10.25
CA ASN A 254 -0.23 -17.28 -9.01
C ASN A 254 1.02 -18.10 -9.33
N ILE A 255 2.19 -17.59 -8.96
CA ILE A 255 3.51 -18.16 -9.25
C ILE A 255 4.26 -18.34 -7.93
N PRO A 256 4.70 -19.56 -7.56
CA PRO A 256 5.49 -19.77 -6.36
C PRO A 256 6.88 -19.15 -6.48
N GLY A 257 7.28 -18.34 -5.52
CA GLY A 257 8.54 -17.61 -5.48
C GLY A 257 9.66 -18.27 -4.65
N VAL A 258 9.39 -19.37 -3.97
CA VAL A 258 10.33 -20.04 -3.05
C VAL A 258 11.68 -20.39 -3.71
N SER A 259 11.66 -20.69 -5.02
CA SER A 259 12.87 -21.03 -5.80
C SER A 259 13.62 -19.83 -6.39
N TRP A 260 13.18 -18.60 -6.11
CA TRP A 260 13.83 -17.40 -6.58
C TRP A 260 15.11 -17.14 -5.79
N THR A 261 16.20 -16.85 -6.48
CA THR A 261 17.54 -16.60 -5.90
C THR A 261 18.24 -15.50 -6.69
N LYS A 262 19.28 -14.91 -6.13
CA LYS A 262 20.15 -13.93 -6.83
C LYS A 262 20.61 -14.40 -8.21
N SER A 263 20.90 -15.70 -8.37
CA SER A 263 21.47 -16.26 -9.60
C SER A 263 20.45 -16.48 -10.71
N ASN A 264 19.16 -16.69 -10.36
CA ASN A 264 18.13 -17.03 -11.35
C ASN A 264 17.00 -15.98 -11.47
N ILE A 265 17.11 -14.87 -10.75
CA ILE A 265 16.02 -13.88 -10.64
C ILE A 265 15.56 -13.33 -12.00
N LEU A 266 16.47 -13.06 -12.93
CA LEU A 266 16.11 -12.56 -14.25
C LEU A 266 15.35 -13.62 -15.07
N ASP A 267 15.81 -14.86 -15.07
CA ASP A 267 15.15 -15.95 -15.79
C ASP A 267 13.75 -16.17 -15.22
N LYS A 268 13.63 -16.22 -13.90
CA LYS A 268 12.35 -16.35 -13.18
C LYS A 268 11.39 -15.20 -13.43
N LEU A 269 11.92 -13.97 -13.48
CA LEU A 269 11.15 -12.78 -13.81
C LEU A 269 10.55 -12.88 -15.22
N PHE A 270 11.35 -13.28 -16.20
CA PHE A 270 10.89 -13.47 -17.59
C PHE A 270 9.97 -14.66 -17.78
N ASP A 271 10.22 -15.75 -17.08
CA ASP A 271 9.33 -16.91 -17.07
C ASP A 271 7.97 -16.53 -16.50
N GLY A 272 7.96 -15.85 -15.36
CA GLY A 272 6.74 -15.34 -14.73
C GLY A 272 5.98 -14.39 -15.66
N TYR A 273 6.66 -13.43 -16.27
CA TYR A 273 6.05 -12.52 -17.25
C TYR A 273 5.45 -13.27 -18.45
N THR A 274 6.16 -14.28 -18.92
CA THR A 274 5.68 -15.14 -20.03
C THR A 274 4.44 -15.94 -19.61
N GLU A 275 4.44 -16.45 -18.40
CA GLU A 275 3.31 -17.21 -17.85
C GLU A 275 2.07 -16.33 -17.68
N VAL A 276 2.24 -15.12 -17.12
CA VAL A 276 1.17 -14.13 -17.01
C VAL A 276 0.62 -13.76 -18.39
N ARG A 277 1.48 -13.53 -19.38
CA ARG A 277 1.03 -13.24 -20.75
C ARG A 277 0.27 -14.36 -21.41
N LYS A 278 0.65 -15.60 -21.15
CA LYS A 278 -0.05 -16.77 -21.70
C LYS A 278 -1.40 -17.01 -21.03
N LYS A 279 -1.46 -16.93 -19.70
CA LYS A 279 -2.63 -17.30 -18.90
C LYS A 279 -3.58 -16.12 -18.66
N ALA A 280 -3.03 -14.92 -18.43
CA ALA A 280 -3.77 -13.72 -18.02
C ALA A 280 -4.13 -12.78 -19.19
N ARG A 281 -4.19 -13.25 -20.41
CA ARG A 281 -4.45 -12.43 -21.60
C ARG A 281 -3.47 -11.28 -21.85
N GLY A 282 -2.35 -11.29 -21.17
CA GLY A 282 -1.14 -10.59 -21.54
C GLY A 282 -1.13 -9.07 -21.46
N ARG A 283 -1.79 -8.45 -20.49
CA ARG A 283 -1.84 -6.98 -20.38
C ARG A 283 -0.96 -6.39 -19.29
N ALA A 284 -0.40 -7.19 -18.39
CA ALA A 284 0.54 -6.69 -17.39
C ALA A 284 1.77 -6.09 -18.07
N THR A 285 2.07 -4.82 -17.79
CA THR A 285 3.21 -4.07 -18.34
C THR A 285 4.19 -3.62 -17.26
N LYS A 286 3.78 -3.69 -16.01
CA LYS A 286 4.55 -3.28 -14.85
C LYS A 286 4.83 -4.49 -13.97
N VAL A 287 6.01 -4.49 -13.34
CA VAL A 287 6.39 -5.44 -12.29
C VAL A 287 6.65 -4.62 -11.04
N LEU A 288 5.85 -4.81 -10.01
CA LEU A 288 5.96 -4.10 -8.76
C LEU A 288 6.63 -5.02 -7.75
N CYS A 289 7.65 -4.54 -7.06
CA CYS A 289 8.40 -5.31 -6.07
C CYS A 289 9.02 -4.40 -5.00
N ASP A 290 9.46 -5.01 -3.91
CA ASP A 290 10.27 -4.37 -2.88
C ASP A 290 11.71 -4.07 -3.36
N TYR A 291 12.42 -3.19 -2.65
CA TYR A 291 13.82 -2.84 -2.92
C TYR A 291 14.80 -4.01 -2.80
N THR A 292 14.55 -5.00 -1.92
CA THR A 292 15.39 -6.20 -1.79
C THR A 292 15.39 -7.01 -3.07
N VAL A 293 14.21 -7.29 -3.59
CA VAL A 293 14.02 -8.01 -4.86
C VAL A 293 14.50 -7.16 -6.03
N GLY A 294 14.13 -5.89 -6.06
CA GLY A 294 14.54 -4.94 -7.09
C GLY A 294 16.05 -4.75 -7.16
N GLY A 295 16.72 -4.62 -6.02
CA GLY A 295 18.19 -4.55 -5.92
C GLY A 295 18.89 -5.82 -6.42
N ALA A 296 18.29 -6.99 -6.17
CA ALA A 296 18.81 -8.24 -6.73
C ALA A 296 18.67 -8.31 -8.25
N ILE A 297 17.54 -7.81 -8.80
CA ILE A 297 17.33 -7.67 -10.24
C ILE A 297 18.37 -6.73 -10.85
N MET A 298 18.61 -5.56 -10.24
CA MET A 298 19.63 -4.60 -10.72
C MET A 298 21.00 -5.23 -10.76
N LYS A 299 21.44 -5.87 -9.67
CA LYS A 299 22.74 -6.55 -9.60
C LYS A 299 22.86 -7.66 -10.65
N ALA A 300 21.77 -8.41 -10.90
CA ALA A 300 21.77 -9.45 -11.92
C ALA A 300 21.89 -8.85 -13.34
N ILE A 301 21.27 -7.70 -13.60
CA ILE A 301 21.39 -6.96 -14.87
C ILE A 301 22.83 -6.45 -15.04
N GLU A 302 23.42 -5.83 -14.04
CA GLU A 302 24.82 -5.35 -14.05
C GLU A 302 25.82 -6.49 -14.30
N ASN A 303 25.63 -7.60 -13.61
CA ASN A 303 26.49 -8.79 -13.78
C ASN A 303 26.32 -9.45 -15.15
N SER A 304 25.15 -9.41 -15.76
CA SER A 304 24.92 -9.91 -17.12
C SER A 304 25.54 -9.03 -18.20
N GLY A 305 25.84 -7.76 -17.90
CA GLY A 305 26.53 -6.80 -18.78
C GLY A 305 28.06 -6.97 -18.86
N GLY A 306 28.68 -7.77 -17.99
CA GLY A 306 30.11 -7.96 -17.87
C GLY A 306 30.70 -8.94 -18.89
N GLY A 307 31.04 -8.48 -20.09
CA GLY A 307 32.21 -8.97 -20.86
C GLY A 307 32.18 -10.38 -21.50
N GLY A 308 31.09 -11.12 -21.49
CA GLY A 308 31.00 -12.43 -22.17
C GLY A 308 30.29 -12.35 -23.52
N PRO A 309 30.54 -13.32 -24.45
CA PRO A 309 29.94 -13.34 -25.79
C PRO A 309 28.42 -13.63 -25.82
N GLN A 310 27.81 -13.86 -24.68
CA GLN A 310 26.35 -13.97 -24.53
C GLN A 310 25.78 -12.69 -23.86
N ARG A 311 25.95 -11.55 -24.53
CA ARG A 311 25.15 -10.37 -24.20
C ARG A 311 23.70 -10.70 -24.57
N GLY A 312 22.90 -11.06 -23.57
CA GLY A 312 21.46 -11.04 -23.74
C GLY A 312 21.03 -9.65 -24.22
N ASN A 313 20.14 -9.60 -25.21
CA ASN A 313 19.64 -8.37 -25.83
C ASN A 313 18.77 -7.54 -24.88
N TYR A 314 19.30 -7.12 -23.74
CA TYR A 314 18.60 -6.24 -22.81
C TYR A 314 19.10 -4.81 -23.00
N GLN A 315 18.24 -3.94 -23.49
CA GLN A 315 18.48 -2.51 -23.37
C GLN A 315 17.86 -2.04 -22.04
N VAL A 316 18.71 -1.63 -21.14
CA VAL A 316 18.28 -1.07 -19.86
C VAL A 316 18.20 0.44 -20.01
N SER A 317 17.04 1.02 -19.86
CA SER A 317 16.89 2.45 -19.68
C SER A 317 16.44 2.73 -18.24
N VAL A 318 17.32 3.35 -17.45
CA VAL A 318 16.97 3.80 -16.10
C VAL A 318 16.31 5.16 -16.22
N LYS A 319 15.02 5.21 -16.02
CA LYS A 319 14.26 6.48 -15.87
C LYS A 319 14.24 6.85 -14.39
N GLY A 320 15.37 7.36 -13.84
CA GLY A 320 15.46 7.41 -12.40
C GLY A 320 15.95 8.68 -11.74
N LYS A 321 15.88 9.88 -12.35
CA LYS A 321 16.25 11.10 -11.61
C LYS A 321 15.13 11.74 -10.76
N LYS A 322 13.87 11.33 -10.95
CA LYS A 322 12.74 11.83 -10.15
C LYS A 322 12.11 10.81 -9.21
N ALA A 323 12.38 9.53 -9.43
CA ALA A 323 11.78 8.45 -8.67
C ALA A 323 12.33 8.35 -7.23
N SER A 324 13.65 8.55 -7.05
CA SER A 324 14.29 8.46 -5.72
C SER A 324 13.77 9.50 -4.71
N LEU A 325 13.22 10.62 -5.17
CA LEU A 325 12.60 11.64 -4.31
C LEU A 325 11.26 11.18 -3.71
N TYR A 326 10.61 10.18 -4.30
CA TYR A 326 9.24 9.76 -3.94
C TYR A 326 9.17 8.34 -3.36
N GLY A 327 10.30 7.67 -3.13
CA GLY A 327 10.33 6.35 -2.49
C GLY A 327 10.06 5.17 -3.43
N TRP A 328 10.17 5.35 -4.74
CA TRP A 328 10.23 4.27 -5.72
C TRP A 328 11.20 4.57 -6.85
N ASP A 329 11.75 3.52 -7.46
CA ASP A 329 12.62 3.58 -8.61
C ASP A 329 12.05 2.76 -9.77
N GLU A 330 12.23 3.22 -11.00
CA GLU A 330 11.77 2.53 -12.19
C GLU A 330 12.94 2.11 -13.09
N ILE A 331 12.90 0.84 -13.50
CA ILE A 331 13.83 0.27 -14.48
C ILE A 331 13.02 -0.28 -15.64
N THR A 332 13.29 0.19 -16.86
CA THR A 332 12.64 -0.35 -18.04
C THR A 332 13.57 -1.31 -18.76
N LEU A 333 13.11 -2.55 -18.96
CA LEU A 333 13.79 -3.58 -19.71
C LEU A 333 13.11 -3.75 -21.06
N ASN A 334 13.84 -3.48 -22.15
CA ASN A 334 13.40 -3.78 -23.50
C ASN A 334 13.81 -5.21 -23.85
N THR A 335 12.83 -6.06 -24.07
CA THR A 335 13.04 -7.48 -24.41
C THR A 335 12.47 -7.79 -25.79
N VAL A 336 12.89 -8.91 -26.38
CA VAL A 336 12.30 -9.42 -27.63
C VAL A 336 10.78 -9.65 -27.50
N LYS A 337 10.28 -9.85 -26.26
CA LYS A 337 8.86 -10.09 -25.96
C LYS A 337 8.10 -8.79 -25.60
N GLY A 338 8.75 -7.64 -25.63
CA GLY A 338 8.18 -6.34 -25.32
C GLY A 338 8.88 -5.64 -24.16
N GLU A 339 8.39 -4.46 -23.85
CA GLU A 339 8.87 -3.62 -22.76
C GLU A 339 8.26 -4.06 -21.43
N ILE A 340 9.10 -4.19 -20.40
CA ILE A 340 8.72 -4.47 -19.01
C ILE A 340 9.29 -3.37 -18.15
N THR A 341 8.47 -2.67 -17.40
CA THR A 341 8.91 -1.71 -16.39
C THR A 341 8.87 -2.37 -15.01
N ILE A 342 9.99 -2.41 -14.34
CA ILE A 342 10.13 -2.87 -12.96
C ILE A 342 10.08 -1.62 -12.08
N VAL A 343 9.22 -1.64 -11.09
CA VAL A 343 9.02 -0.56 -10.12
C VAL A 343 9.34 -1.10 -8.75
N MET A 344 10.30 -0.47 -8.10
CA MET A 344 10.69 -0.79 -6.73
C MET A 344 9.99 0.16 -5.78
N ILE A 345 9.24 -0.38 -4.83
CA ILE A 345 8.46 0.37 -3.84
C ILE A 345 9.00 0.03 -2.46
N GLN A 346 9.48 1.03 -1.74
CA GLN A 346 10.16 0.87 -0.46
C GLN A 346 9.26 0.22 0.61
N GLU A 347 8.00 0.58 0.61
CA GLU A 347 7.04 0.19 1.62
C GLU A 347 6.52 -1.25 1.47
N TRP A 348 6.81 -1.91 0.35
CA TRP A 348 6.29 -3.25 0.06
C TRP A 348 7.02 -4.35 0.83
N ASP A 349 6.35 -5.50 0.96
CA ASP A 349 6.95 -6.69 1.54
C ASP A 349 7.78 -7.43 0.48
N PRO A 350 8.97 -7.95 0.85
CA PRO A 350 9.85 -8.63 -0.10
C PRO A 350 9.38 -10.01 -0.52
N ASP A 351 8.32 -10.55 0.11
CA ASP A 351 7.79 -11.89 -0.15
C ASP A 351 6.91 -11.97 -1.41
N ILE A 352 6.57 -10.82 -2.02
CA ILE A 352 5.73 -10.77 -3.21
C ILE A 352 6.34 -9.94 -4.34
N VAL A 353 6.01 -10.33 -5.58
CA VAL A 353 6.20 -9.54 -6.80
C VAL A 353 4.90 -9.56 -7.60
N VAL A 354 4.44 -8.40 -8.04
CA VAL A 354 3.17 -8.26 -8.75
C VAL A 354 3.40 -7.87 -10.20
N TYR A 355 2.93 -8.67 -11.14
CA TYR A 355 2.80 -8.30 -12.55
C TYR A 355 1.47 -7.57 -12.73
N HIS A 356 1.53 -6.28 -12.98
CA HIS A 356 0.40 -5.37 -12.90
C HIS A 356 0.03 -4.74 -14.24
N ASP A 357 -1.28 -4.75 -14.52
CA ASP A 357 -1.91 -3.93 -15.56
C ASP A 357 -2.51 -2.67 -14.87
N PRO A 358 -1.94 -1.46 -15.05
CA PRO A 358 -2.45 -0.25 -14.41
C PRO A 358 -3.94 0.06 -14.71
N MET A 359 -4.46 -0.49 -15.81
CA MET A 359 -5.86 -0.32 -16.19
C MET A 359 -6.81 -1.35 -15.54
N SER A 360 -6.28 -2.22 -14.68
CA SER A 360 -7.05 -3.27 -14.01
C SER A 360 -7.60 -2.87 -12.64
N ALA A 361 -7.16 -1.72 -12.13
CA ALA A 361 -7.58 -1.20 -10.83
C ALA A 361 -7.94 0.27 -10.91
N THR A 362 -8.97 0.67 -10.17
CA THR A 362 -9.46 2.06 -10.07
C THR A 362 -9.62 2.41 -8.60
N PHE A 363 -9.01 3.51 -8.16
CA PHE A 363 -9.28 4.04 -6.84
C PHE A 363 -10.56 4.87 -6.87
N ARG A 364 -11.60 4.37 -6.20
CA ARG A 364 -12.89 5.03 -6.05
C ARG A 364 -12.90 5.86 -4.78
N SER A 365 -13.22 7.13 -4.87
CA SER A 365 -13.22 8.02 -3.70
C SER A 365 -14.43 8.94 -3.65
N ASN A 366 -14.66 9.50 -2.46
CA ASN A 366 -15.63 10.57 -2.23
C ASN A 366 -14.89 11.86 -1.84
N GLY A 367 -14.31 12.52 -2.84
CA GLY A 367 -13.56 13.76 -2.64
C GLY A 367 -12.12 13.55 -2.16
N PHE A 368 -11.61 12.33 -2.17
CA PHE A 368 -10.26 11.91 -1.88
C PHE A 368 -9.79 12.24 -0.46
N PHE A 369 -9.39 13.49 -0.17
CA PHE A 369 -9.05 13.96 1.17
C PHE A 369 -10.14 14.82 1.76
N LYS A 370 -10.43 14.62 3.05
CA LYS A 370 -11.30 15.49 3.85
C LYS A 370 -10.68 15.75 5.21
N LYS A 371 -10.69 16.99 5.63
CA LYS A 371 -10.39 17.36 7.00
C LYS A 371 -11.62 17.20 7.88
N ARG A 372 -11.44 16.65 9.05
CA ARG A 372 -12.51 16.54 10.05
C ARG A 372 -12.83 17.91 10.62
N LYS A 373 -14.11 18.19 10.77
CA LYS A 373 -14.57 19.44 11.39
C LYS A 373 -14.99 19.19 12.83
N ASN A 374 -14.62 20.11 13.71
CA ASN A 374 -15.11 20.13 15.07
C ASN A 374 -16.59 20.60 15.12
N PRO A 375 -17.29 20.51 16.29
CA PRO A 375 -18.67 20.96 16.42
C PRO A 375 -18.90 22.44 16.08
N GLU A 376 -17.87 23.28 16.13
CA GLU A 376 -17.92 24.71 15.80
C GLU A 376 -17.68 24.96 14.30
N GLY A 377 -17.41 23.90 13.50
CA GLY A 377 -17.17 23.98 12.07
C GLY A 377 -15.73 24.28 11.67
N HIS A 378 -14.78 24.34 12.60
CA HIS A 378 -13.34 24.48 12.31
C HIS A 378 -12.73 23.15 11.88
N GLU A 379 -11.74 23.20 11.00
CA GLU A 379 -11.01 22.01 10.47
C GLU A 379 -9.85 21.58 11.39
N PHE A 380 -9.95 21.83 12.67
CA PHE A 380 -8.99 21.42 13.70
C PHE A 380 -9.68 21.24 15.05
N PHE A 381 -9.01 20.51 15.93
CA PHE A 381 -9.41 20.30 17.32
C PHE A 381 -8.37 20.95 18.24
N GLU A 382 -8.83 21.55 19.32
CA GLU A 382 -7.96 22.07 20.37
C GLU A 382 -7.87 21.03 21.49
N LEU A 383 -6.65 20.58 21.77
CA LEU A 383 -6.35 19.68 22.89
C LEU A 383 -5.54 20.46 23.93
N ARG A 384 -6.02 20.46 25.15
CA ARG A 384 -5.28 21.01 26.28
C ARG A 384 -4.33 19.95 26.82
N THR A 385 -3.04 20.22 26.82
CA THR A 385 -1.98 19.40 27.41
C THR A 385 -1.40 20.06 28.66
N GLU A 386 -0.55 19.35 29.38
CA GLU A 386 0.18 19.93 30.53
C GLU A 386 1.05 21.11 30.11
N ASP A 387 1.61 21.09 28.90
CA ASP A 387 2.49 22.11 28.34
C ASP A 387 1.76 23.23 27.57
N GLY A 388 0.40 23.21 27.52
CA GLY A 388 -0.37 24.23 26.83
C GLY A 388 -1.46 23.67 25.91
N TYR A 389 -1.73 24.36 24.79
CA TYR A 389 -2.70 23.93 23.78
C TYR A 389 -2.01 23.35 22.56
N GLN A 390 -2.62 22.32 21.98
CA GLN A 390 -2.26 21.76 20.68
C GLN A 390 -3.44 21.91 19.72
N TYR A 391 -3.15 22.23 18.47
CA TYR A 391 -4.10 22.20 17.36
C TYR A 391 -3.88 20.93 16.57
N ILE A 392 -4.88 20.08 16.47
CA ILE A 392 -4.85 18.81 15.78
C ILE A 392 -5.70 18.92 14.53
N VAL A 393 -5.08 18.73 13.36
CA VAL A 393 -5.75 18.72 12.05
C VAL A 393 -5.87 17.27 11.60
N ASP A 394 -7.03 16.67 11.85
CA ASP A 394 -7.32 15.32 11.39
C ASP A 394 -7.70 15.34 9.91
N THR A 395 -7.04 14.53 9.12
CA THR A 395 -7.34 14.34 7.71
C THR A 395 -7.62 12.89 7.41
N CYS A 396 -8.49 12.64 6.45
CA CYS A 396 -8.88 11.30 6.05
C CYS A 396 -8.80 11.14 4.54
N LEU A 397 -8.18 10.04 4.10
CA LEU A 397 -8.26 9.54 2.74
C LEU A 397 -9.46 8.59 2.64
N PHE A 398 -10.50 9.02 1.92
CA PHE A 398 -11.71 8.23 1.70
C PHE A 398 -11.65 7.51 0.37
N GLY A 399 -11.86 6.21 0.37
CA GLY A 399 -11.94 5.48 -0.88
C GLY A 399 -11.86 3.98 -0.71
N GLU A 400 -11.81 3.29 -1.85
CA GLU A 400 -11.55 1.86 -1.93
C GLU A 400 -10.92 1.52 -3.28
N MET A 401 -10.10 0.48 -3.32
CA MET A 401 -9.52 -0.02 -4.56
C MET A 401 -10.48 -0.99 -5.24
N GLU A 402 -11.01 -0.59 -6.38
CA GLU A 402 -11.83 -1.44 -7.24
C GLU A 402 -10.92 -2.20 -8.22
N HIS A 403 -10.81 -3.51 -8.05
CA HIS A 403 -10.07 -4.38 -8.96
C HIS A 403 -11.03 -4.94 -10.02
N THR A 404 -11.08 -4.30 -11.19
CA THR A 404 -12.04 -4.69 -12.25
C THR A 404 -11.60 -5.88 -13.08
N LYS A 405 -10.28 -6.09 -13.25
CA LYS A 405 -9.71 -7.11 -14.14
C LYS A 405 -8.53 -7.85 -13.49
N PRO A 406 -8.74 -8.54 -12.36
CA PRO A 406 -7.65 -9.26 -11.68
C PRO A 406 -6.97 -10.29 -12.59
N GLY A 407 -7.74 -10.96 -13.45
CA GLY A 407 -7.23 -11.96 -14.41
C GLY A 407 -6.24 -11.42 -15.45
N ASN A 408 -6.03 -10.11 -15.56
CA ASN A 408 -4.97 -9.54 -16.40
C ASN A 408 -3.60 -9.51 -15.69
N ASN A 409 -3.57 -9.80 -14.39
CA ASN A 409 -2.42 -9.64 -13.52
C ASN A 409 -1.85 -11.00 -13.10
N GLY A 410 -0.67 -10.95 -12.50
CA GLY A 410 -0.04 -12.10 -11.85
C GLY A 410 0.62 -11.70 -10.55
N ILE A 411 0.77 -12.65 -9.64
CA ILE A 411 1.48 -12.47 -8.38
C ILE A 411 2.43 -13.62 -8.13
N VAL A 412 3.67 -13.29 -7.80
CA VAL A 412 4.65 -14.21 -7.23
C VAL A 412 4.51 -14.10 -5.72
N TYR A 413 4.52 -15.20 -5.01
CA TYR A 413 4.32 -15.26 -3.57
C TYR A 413 5.30 -16.22 -2.90
N GLY A 414 5.58 -16.00 -1.62
CA GLY A 414 6.47 -16.83 -0.83
C GLY A 414 7.93 -16.71 -1.26
N ILE A 415 8.35 -15.55 -1.73
CA ILE A 415 9.75 -15.25 -1.98
C ILE A 415 10.45 -15.19 -0.62
N LEU A 416 11.60 -15.85 -0.52
CA LEU A 416 12.41 -15.84 0.69
C LEU A 416 13.45 -14.72 0.62
N PRO A 417 13.33 -13.64 1.42
CA PRO A 417 14.29 -12.51 1.39
C PRO A 417 15.72 -12.95 1.64
N ALA A 418 15.93 -13.97 2.47
CA ALA A 418 17.25 -14.55 2.75
C ALA A 418 17.99 -15.07 1.50
N ASN A 419 17.28 -15.38 0.42
CA ASN A 419 17.87 -15.80 -0.85
C ASN A 419 18.51 -14.63 -1.63
N PHE A 420 18.33 -13.39 -1.16
CA PHE A 420 18.78 -12.15 -1.84
C PHE A 420 19.79 -11.34 -1.00
N VAL A 421 20.03 -11.72 0.24
CA VAL A 421 21.03 -11.08 1.13
C VAL A 421 22.46 -11.50 0.83
#